data_cbc48e27240b642e0140ebe26a6bce06
#
_entry.id   cbc48e27240b642e0140ebe26a6bce06
#
_cell.length_a   1.000
_cell.length_b   1.000
_cell.length_c   1.000
_cell.angle_alpha   90.00
_cell.angle_beta   90.00
_cell.angle_gamma   90.00
#
_symmetry.space_group_name_H-M   'P 1'
#
loop_
_entity.id
_entity.type
_entity.pdbx_description
1 polymer ?
#
loop_
_entity_poly.entity_id
_entity_poly.type
_entity_poly.pdbx_seq_one_letter_code
_entity_poly.pdbx_strand_id
1 'polypeptide(L)'
;ADSAVWVRLLHWLESAVHEEAITEFAVEERIHQLRMEIDDYTAPSFRTISAADGNASLAHYSAPEDGGARLWPSTLFLLDSGGQFSRGGTTDTTRTWCFELPTTERRRLATSVLKAHIAVAQQVFPEGTFGHALDSAARLPMWQAKLDYDHGTGHGVGHYLSVHEFPQRMQKLGTGVGLEVGMTLTVEPGFYRPDEMGIRHENLCEVVALGDGWLGLESMAFVPFNRQLIDVAMLTMPERAWIDDYHRQVRERVSPLLG
;
A
#
# COMPACT_ATOMS: atom_id res chain seq x y z
N ALA A 1 -13.17 1.23 -8.56
CA ALA A 1 -13.18 -0.08 -9.23
C ALA A 1 -12.00 -0.93 -8.71
N ASP A 2 -10.73 -0.52 -8.86
CA ASP A 2 -9.56 -1.35 -8.49
C ASP A 2 -9.57 -1.81 -7.02
N SER A 3 -10.00 -0.96 -6.08
CA SER A 3 -10.15 -1.37 -4.67
C SER A 3 -11.13 -2.53 -4.46
N ALA A 4 -12.16 -2.66 -5.31
CA ALA A 4 -13.08 -3.79 -5.28
C ALA A 4 -12.41 -5.09 -5.76
N VAL A 5 -11.54 -5.01 -6.76
CA VAL A 5 -10.69 -6.14 -7.20
C VAL A 5 -9.85 -6.65 -6.04
N TRP A 6 -9.18 -5.74 -5.32
CA TRP A 6 -8.39 -6.09 -4.14
C TRP A 6 -9.21 -6.79 -3.06
N VAL A 7 -10.39 -6.27 -2.73
CA VAL A 7 -11.26 -6.89 -1.71
C VAL A 7 -11.73 -8.27 -2.14
N ARG A 8 -12.11 -8.46 -3.41
CA ARG A 8 -12.47 -9.77 -3.97
C ARG A 8 -11.31 -10.76 -3.92
N LEU A 9 -10.10 -10.31 -4.26
CA LEU A 9 -8.89 -11.13 -4.16
C LEU A 9 -8.61 -11.55 -2.71
N LEU A 10 -8.61 -10.60 -1.77
CA LEU A 10 -8.33 -10.88 -0.36
C LEU A 10 -9.37 -11.84 0.23
N HIS A 11 -10.65 -11.67 -0.12
CA HIS A 11 -11.70 -12.60 0.29
C HIS A 11 -11.48 -14.01 -0.26
N TRP A 12 -11.08 -14.15 -1.52
CA TRP A 12 -10.72 -15.44 -2.09
C TRP A 12 -9.52 -16.07 -1.38
N LEU A 13 -8.47 -15.29 -1.14
CA LEU A 13 -7.26 -15.76 -0.46
C LEU A 13 -7.52 -16.29 0.95
N GLU A 14 -8.42 -15.65 1.72
CA GLU A 14 -8.76 -16.09 3.08
C GLU A 14 -9.25 -17.54 3.14
N SER A 15 -9.92 -18.04 2.09
CA SER A 15 -10.33 -19.43 1.99
C SER A 15 -9.28 -20.29 1.30
N ALA A 16 -8.78 -19.83 0.16
CA ALA A 16 -7.93 -20.60 -0.74
C ALA A 16 -6.60 -21.05 -0.10
N VAL A 17 -5.99 -20.22 0.77
CA VAL A 17 -4.73 -20.59 1.46
C VAL A 17 -4.87 -21.78 2.41
N HIS A 18 -6.08 -22.11 2.86
CA HIS A 18 -6.35 -23.24 3.73
C HIS A 18 -6.71 -24.52 2.94
N GLU A 19 -7.28 -24.37 1.76
CA GLU A 19 -7.88 -25.47 1.00
C GLU A 19 -7.03 -25.88 -0.21
N GLU A 20 -6.27 -24.95 -0.79
CA GLU A 20 -5.56 -25.12 -2.05
C GLU A 20 -4.04 -24.86 -1.90
N ALA A 21 -3.27 -25.32 -2.88
CA ALA A 21 -1.85 -25.03 -2.99
C ALA A 21 -1.64 -23.73 -3.77
N ILE A 22 -1.94 -22.58 -3.14
CA ILE A 22 -1.78 -21.26 -3.77
C ILE A 22 -0.32 -20.86 -3.78
N THR A 23 0.15 -20.34 -4.91
CA THR A 23 1.50 -19.82 -5.10
C THR A 23 1.50 -18.32 -5.36
N GLU A 24 2.66 -17.69 -5.20
CA GLU A 24 2.85 -16.26 -5.51
C GLU A 24 2.36 -15.90 -6.91
N PHE A 25 2.74 -16.69 -7.92
CA PHE A 25 2.35 -16.45 -9.30
C PHE A 25 0.83 -16.64 -9.52
N ALA A 26 0.23 -17.62 -8.86
CA ALA A 26 -1.22 -17.81 -8.93
C ALA A 26 -2.00 -16.59 -8.39
N VAL A 27 -1.48 -15.89 -7.39
CA VAL A 27 -2.08 -14.65 -6.89
C VAL A 27 -1.89 -13.50 -7.89
N GLU A 28 -0.70 -13.37 -8.50
CA GLU A 28 -0.42 -12.40 -9.57
C GLU A 28 -1.39 -12.59 -10.74
N GLU A 29 -1.59 -13.81 -11.21
CA GLU A 29 -2.55 -14.11 -12.26
C GLU A 29 -4.00 -13.82 -11.84
N ARG A 30 -4.36 -14.17 -10.59
CA ARG A 30 -5.73 -14.00 -10.10
C ARG A 30 -6.12 -12.53 -10.02
N ILE A 31 -5.25 -11.64 -9.52
CA ILE A 31 -5.57 -10.21 -9.48
C ILE A 31 -5.68 -9.62 -10.89
N HIS A 32 -4.85 -10.07 -11.82
CA HIS A 32 -4.94 -9.67 -13.22
C HIS A 32 -6.27 -10.11 -13.85
N GLN A 33 -6.68 -11.36 -13.66
CA GLN A 33 -7.98 -11.88 -14.13
C GLN A 33 -9.15 -11.05 -13.58
N LEU A 34 -9.13 -10.72 -12.29
CA LEU A 34 -10.17 -9.90 -11.68
C LEU A 34 -10.21 -8.47 -12.26
N ARG A 35 -9.07 -7.89 -12.64
CA ARG A 35 -9.01 -6.60 -13.31
C ARG A 35 -9.56 -6.66 -14.74
N MET A 36 -9.34 -7.76 -15.45
CA MET A 36 -9.87 -7.95 -16.81
C MET A 36 -11.42 -7.95 -16.87
N GLU A 37 -12.10 -8.09 -15.74
CA GLU A 37 -13.56 -7.93 -15.66
C GLU A 37 -14.01 -6.45 -15.68
N ILE A 38 -13.08 -5.49 -15.62
CA ILE A 38 -13.38 -4.05 -15.63
C ILE A 38 -13.21 -3.50 -17.04
N ASP A 39 -14.27 -2.92 -17.61
CA ASP A 39 -14.35 -2.49 -19.01
C ASP A 39 -13.21 -1.55 -19.46
N ASP A 40 -12.69 -0.68 -18.57
CA ASP A 40 -11.65 0.29 -18.92
C ASP A 40 -10.24 -0.12 -18.48
N TYR A 41 -10.08 -1.32 -17.92
CA TYR A 41 -8.77 -1.89 -17.64
C TYR A 41 -8.05 -2.25 -18.94
N THR A 42 -6.76 -1.91 -19.03
CA THR A 42 -5.97 -2.13 -20.25
C THR A 42 -4.73 -2.97 -20.03
N ALA A 43 -4.05 -2.79 -18.89
CA ALA A 43 -2.83 -3.51 -18.56
C ALA A 43 -2.48 -3.35 -17.07
N PRO A 44 -1.56 -4.14 -16.49
CA PRO A 44 -0.90 -3.80 -15.23
C PRO A 44 -0.15 -2.46 -15.36
N SER A 45 -0.13 -1.66 -14.30
CA SER A 45 0.68 -0.43 -14.25
C SER A 45 2.18 -0.73 -14.09
N PHE A 46 2.46 -1.88 -13.50
CA PHE A 46 3.77 -2.52 -13.38
C PHE A 46 3.56 -4.02 -13.16
N ARG A 47 4.65 -4.81 -13.24
CA ARG A 47 4.55 -6.23 -12.91
C ARG A 47 4.23 -6.39 -11.42
N THR A 48 3.15 -7.07 -11.10
CA THR A 48 2.72 -7.32 -9.73
C THR A 48 3.82 -7.98 -8.90
N ILE A 49 4.05 -7.46 -7.71
CA ILE A 49 4.94 -8.05 -6.70
C ILE A 49 4.08 -8.89 -5.76
N SER A 50 4.13 -10.17 -5.93
CA SER A 50 3.42 -11.16 -5.10
C SER A 50 4.47 -11.96 -4.36
N ALA A 51 4.68 -11.65 -3.07
CA ALA A 51 5.88 -12.10 -2.37
C ALA A 51 5.57 -12.67 -0.97
N ALA A 52 6.01 -13.91 -0.74
CA ALA A 52 5.83 -14.65 0.51
C ALA A 52 7.08 -14.56 1.39
N ASP A 53 6.92 -14.22 2.66
CA ASP A 53 7.95 -14.22 3.70
C ASP A 53 9.27 -13.57 3.21
N GLY A 54 10.38 -14.32 3.09
CA GLY A 54 11.70 -13.82 2.67
C GLY A 54 11.74 -13.17 1.29
N ASN A 55 10.91 -13.62 0.33
CA ASN A 55 10.82 -13.02 -1.00
C ASN A 55 10.35 -11.57 -0.94
N ALA A 56 9.51 -11.22 0.03
CA ALA A 56 9.04 -9.86 0.25
C ALA A 56 10.13 -8.89 0.71
N SER A 57 11.30 -9.39 1.09
CA SER A 57 12.46 -8.53 1.41
C SER A 57 13.09 -7.86 0.17
N LEU A 58 12.76 -8.33 -1.02
CA LEU A 58 13.19 -7.77 -2.29
C LEU A 58 12.13 -6.79 -2.80
N ALA A 59 12.42 -5.50 -2.78
CA ALA A 59 11.46 -4.44 -3.12
C ALA A 59 10.84 -4.59 -4.53
N HIS A 60 11.57 -5.16 -5.48
CA HIS A 60 11.12 -5.44 -6.86
C HIS A 60 11.12 -6.95 -7.15
N TYR A 61 10.64 -7.75 -6.22
CA TYR A 61 10.49 -9.19 -6.43
C TYR A 61 9.55 -9.48 -7.61
N SER A 62 9.86 -10.53 -8.34
CA SER A 62 9.00 -11.05 -9.39
C SER A 62 8.81 -12.54 -9.18
N ALA A 63 7.57 -12.98 -8.96
CA ALA A 63 7.27 -14.39 -8.84
C ALA A 63 7.63 -15.12 -10.14
N PRO A 64 8.34 -16.26 -10.09
CA PRO A 64 8.64 -17.04 -11.28
C PRO A 64 7.37 -17.69 -11.85
N GLU A 65 7.27 -17.76 -13.17
CA GLU A 65 6.10 -18.28 -13.90
C GLU A 65 5.80 -19.76 -13.61
N ASP A 66 6.75 -20.53 -13.09
CA ASP A 66 6.56 -21.90 -12.65
C ASP A 66 5.88 -22.01 -11.27
N GLY A 67 5.52 -20.88 -10.65
CA GLY A 67 4.70 -20.78 -9.45
C GLY A 67 5.28 -19.91 -8.33
N GLY A 68 6.56 -19.96 -8.07
CA GLY A 68 7.18 -19.31 -6.91
C GLY A 68 6.86 -19.99 -5.60
N ALA A 69 6.99 -19.28 -4.49
CA ALA A 69 6.71 -19.82 -3.16
C ALA A 69 5.21 -20.12 -2.96
N ARG A 70 4.92 -21.18 -2.21
CA ARG A 70 3.56 -21.49 -1.79
C ARG A 70 3.17 -20.60 -0.60
N LEU A 71 1.95 -20.09 -0.62
CA LEU A 71 1.35 -19.40 0.51
C LEU A 71 0.73 -20.43 1.48
N TRP A 72 1.07 -20.25 2.76
CA TRP A 72 0.51 -20.98 3.88
C TRP A 72 -0.31 -20.02 4.75
N PRO A 73 -1.23 -20.49 5.59
CA PRO A 73 -1.94 -19.60 6.53
C PRO A 73 -1.01 -18.72 7.38
N SER A 74 0.17 -19.25 7.76
CA SER A 74 1.20 -18.54 8.54
C SER A 74 2.09 -17.59 7.72
N THR A 75 1.99 -17.59 6.39
CA THR A 75 2.80 -16.73 5.51
C THR A 75 2.53 -15.26 5.79
N LEU A 76 3.60 -14.47 5.95
CA LEU A 76 3.52 -13.03 5.83
C LEU A 76 3.62 -12.68 4.35
N PHE A 77 2.49 -12.33 3.76
CA PHE A 77 2.35 -12.12 2.33
C PHE A 77 2.30 -10.64 1.98
N LEU A 78 3.19 -10.18 1.13
CA LEU A 78 3.19 -8.84 0.57
C LEU A 78 2.68 -8.92 -0.87
N LEU A 79 1.63 -8.18 -1.15
CA LEU A 79 1.13 -7.97 -2.49
C LEU A 79 1.20 -6.48 -2.82
N ASP A 80 1.87 -6.17 -3.94
CA ASP A 80 1.96 -4.83 -4.50
C ASP A 80 1.54 -4.89 -5.96
N SER A 81 0.47 -4.17 -6.31
CA SER A 81 -0.16 -4.31 -7.60
C SER A 81 -1.00 -3.10 -7.98
N GLY A 82 -0.91 -2.75 -9.24
CA GLY A 82 -1.70 -1.67 -9.82
C GLY A 82 -2.15 -1.97 -11.25
N GLY A 83 -3.03 -1.15 -11.78
CA GLY A 83 -3.57 -1.27 -13.12
C GLY A 83 -3.61 0.05 -13.88
N GLN A 84 -3.60 -0.06 -15.19
CA GLN A 84 -3.87 1.03 -16.13
C GLN A 84 -5.34 0.97 -16.53
N PHE A 85 -6.04 2.06 -16.29
CA PHE A 85 -7.46 2.22 -16.62
C PHE A 85 -7.63 3.42 -17.53
N SER A 86 -8.10 3.20 -18.76
CA SER A 86 -8.15 4.24 -19.81
C SER A 86 -8.97 5.48 -19.44
N ARG A 87 -9.94 5.33 -18.54
CA ARG A 87 -10.78 6.42 -18.01
C ARG A 87 -10.43 6.76 -16.57
N GLY A 88 -9.94 5.78 -15.80
CA GLY A 88 -9.69 5.88 -14.36
C GLY A 88 -8.26 6.27 -13.99
N GLY A 89 -7.32 6.18 -14.92
CA GLY A 89 -5.90 6.49 -14.69
C GLY A 89 -5.09 5.29 -14.23
N THR A 90 -3.98 5.55 -13.55
CA THR A 90 -3.02 4.56 -13.06
C THR A 90 -3.25 4.30 -11.58
N THR A 91 -3.26 3.04 -11.15
CA THR A 91 -3.33 2.68 -9.72
C THR A 91 -2.04 2.03 -9.25
N ASP A 92 -1.80 2.16 -7.96
CA ASP A 92 -0.67 1.62 -7.23
C ASP A 92 -1.08 1.39 -5.77
N THR A 93 -0.91 0.16 -5.27
CA THR A 93 -1.31 -0.18 -3.90
C THR A 93 -0.55 -1.39 -3.39
N THR A 94 0.00 -1.30 -2.19
CA THR A 94 0.61 -2.43 -1.49
C THR A 94 -0.13 -2.75 -0.20
N ARG A 95 -0.32 -4.04 0.06
CA ARG A 95 -0.74 -4.57 1.37
C ARG A 95 0.13 -5.74 1.79
N THR A 96 0.45 -5.76 3.08
CA THR A 96 0.97 -6.95 3.74
C THR A 96 -0.16 -7.64 4.49
N TRP A 97 -0.26 -8.96 4.32
CA TRP A 97 -1.36 -9.77 4.83
C TRP A 97 -0.84 -11.01 5.57
N CYS A 98 -1.63 -11.51 6.51
CA CYS A 98 -1.42 -12.79 7.19
C CYS A 98 -2.79 -13.44 7.39
N PHE A 99 -2.89 -14.74 7.15
CA PHE A 99 -4.19 -15.44 7.13
C PHE A 99 -4.51 -16.15 8.45
N GLU A 100 -3.53 -16.21 9.35
CA GLU A 100 -3.71 -16.65 10.73
C GLU A 100 -3.03 -15.67 11.70
N LEU A 101 -3.16 -15.90 13.01
CA LEU A 101 -2.59 -14.99 14.00
C LEU A 101 -1.05 -14.94 13.88
N PRO A 102 -0.47 -13.81 13.50
CA PRO A 102 0.97 -13.69 13.34
C PRO A 102 1.69 -13.62 14.68
N THR A 103 3.01 -13.82 14.66
CA THR A 103 3.85 -13.63 15.84
C THR A 103 3.76 -12.19 16.37
N THR A 104 4.01 -12.02 17.67
CA THR A 104 4.05 -10.68 18.29
C THR A 104 5.06 -9.75 17.59
N GLU A 105 6.19 -10.28 17.12
CA GLU A 105 7.17 -9.51 16.38
C GLU A 105 6.63 -9.03 15.04
N ARG A 106 6.03 -9.90 14.22
CA ARG A 106 5.41 -9.54 12.94
C ARG A 106 4.33 -8.46 13.12
N ARG A 107 3.48 -8.60 14.14
CA ARG A 107 2.47 -7.59 14.48
C ARG A 107 3.10 -6.25 14.83
N ARG A 108 4.12 -6.25 15.69
CA ARG A 108 4.83 -5.04 16.12
C ARG A 108 5.45 -4.32 14.90
N LEU A 109 6.14 -5.07 14.03
CA LEU A 109 6.78 -4.51 12.83
C LEU A 109 5.74 -3.94 11.85
N ALA A 110 4.68 -4.69 11.55
CA ALA A 110 3.61 -4.23 10.67
C ALA A 110 2.89 -3.00 11.23
N THR A 111 2.65 -2.97 12.53
CA THR A 111 2.06 -1.79 13.18
C THR A 111 2.99 -0.58 13.11
N SER A 112 4.32 -0.76 13.20
CA SER A 112 5.28 0.35 13.05
C SER A 112 5.24 0.94 11.63
N VAL A 113 5.16 0.09 10.60
CA VAL A 113 4.98 0.54 9.21
C VAL A 113 3.63 1.24 9.02
N LEU A 114 2.55 0.71 9.60
CA LEU A 114 1.24 1.37 9.58
C LEU A 114 1.27 2.75 10.24
N LYS A 115 1.95 2.91 11.38
CA LYS A 115 2.14 4.22 12.03
C LYS A 115 2.87 5.21 11.12
N ALA A 116 3.89 4.74 10.38
CA ALA A 116 4.59 5.57 9.40
C ALA A 116 3.66 6.03 8.28
N HIS A 117 2.80 5.14 7.77
CA HIS A 117 1.78 5.47 6.78
C HIS A 117 0.77 6.50 7.31
N ILE A 118 0.22 6.27 8.50
CA ILE A 118 -0.73 7.19 9.14
C ILE A 118 -0.08 8.55 9.39
N ALA A 119 1.18 8.58 9.83
CA ALA A 119 1.90 9.81 10.11
C ALA A 119 1.99 10.74 8.89
N VAL A 120 2.13 10.20 7.68
CA VAL A 120 2.07 10.99 6.44
C VAL A 120 0.63 11.32 6.04
N ALA A 121 -0.26 10.33 6.07
CA ALA A 121 -1.64 10.50 5.63
C ALA A 121 -2.43 11.56 6.43
N GLN A 122 -2.01 11.86 7.66
CA GLN A 122 -2.61 12.88 8.52
C GLN A 122 -1.91 14.25 8.42
N GLN A 123 -0.88 14.42 7.58
CA GLN A 123 -0.16 15.69 7.53
C GLN A 123 -1.03 16.81 6.95
N VAL A 124 -0.94 17.94 7.60
CA VAL A 124 -1.40 19.23 7.09
C VAL A 124 -0.13 20.08 6.90
N PHE A 125 0.07 20.60 5.68
CA PHE A 125 1.30 21.29 5.31
C PHE A 125 1.03 22.49 4.42
N PRO A 126 1.92 23.53 4.42
CA PRO A 126 1.76 24.68 3.55
C PRO A 126 1.90 24.31 2.07
N GLU A 127 1.18 25.01 1.19
CA GLU A 127 1.37 24.92 -0.25
C GLU A 127 2.84 25.15 -0.63
N GLY A 128 3.33 24.40 -1.62
CA GLY A 128 4.73 24.43 -2.03
C GLY A 128 5.70 23.64 -1.12
N THR A 129 5.20 22.95 -0.10
CA THR A 129 6.02 22.05 0.72
C THR A 129 6.61 20.95 -0.16
N PHE A 130 7.92 20.72 -0.06
CA PHE A 130 8.60 19.63 -0.77
C PHE A 130 8.38 18.29 -0.08
N GLY A 131 8.23 17.22 -0.88
CA GLY A 131 7.91 15.89 -0.35
C GLY A 131 8.96 15.31 0.62
N HIS A 132 10.23 15.77 0.62
CA HIS A 132 11.22 15.33 1.62
C HIS A 132 10.83 15.72 3.06
N ALA A 133 10.06 16.79 3.25
CA ALA A 133 9.53 17.14 4.56
C ALA A 133 8.51 16.09 5.04
N LEU A 134 7.66 15.59 4.14
CA LEU A 134 6.69 14.54 4.46
C LEU A 134 7.37 13.17 4.62
N ASP A 135 8.44 12.88 3.88
CA ASP A 135 9.26 11.67 4.08
C ASP A 135 9.78 11.58 5.52
N SER A 136 10.20 12.72 6.09
CA SER A 136 10.64 12.78 7.49
C SER A 136 9.52 12.42 8.47
N ALA A 137 8.28 12.77 8.18
CA ALA A 137 7.12 12.42 9.02
C ALA A 137 6.89 10.90 9.05
N ALA A 138 7.03 10.21 7.90
CA ALA A 138 6.94 8.76 7.85
C ALA A 138 8.06 8.06 8.63
N ARG A 139 9.29 8.59 8.52
CA ARG A 139 10.45 7.97 9.15
C ARG A 139 10.51 8.16 10.66
N LEU A 140 9.92 9.23 11.20
CA LEU A 140 9.98 9.51 12.63
C LEU A 140 9.48 8.33 13.50
N PRO A 141 8.27 7.75 13.31
CA PRO A 141 7.83 6.60 14.07
C PRO A 141 8.69 5.34 13.82
N MET A 142 9.27 5.18 12.62
CA MET A 142 10.19 4.09 12.31
C MET A 142 11.49 4.23 13.11
N TRP A 143 12.11 5.39 13.10
CA TRP A 143 13.36 5.65 13.85
C TRP A 143 13.18 5.56 15.37
N GLN A 144 12.03 5.97 15.88
CA GLN A 144 11.67 5.77 17.30
C GLN A 144 11.61 4.29 17.66
N ALA A 145 11.23 3.43 16.72
CA ALA A 145 11.24 1.98 16.85
C ALA A 145 12.59 1.33 16.48
N LYS A 146 13.62 2.12 16.12
CA LYS A 146 14.93 1.70 15.59
C LYS A 146 14.81 0.87 14.30
N LEU A 147 13.90 1.27 13.44
CA LEU A 147 13.64 0.70 12.11
C LEU A 147 13.86 1.77 11.04
N ASP A 148 14.17 1.37 9.82
CA ASP A 148 14.25 2.26 8.65
C ASP A 148 13.99 1.43 7.39
N TYR A 149 13.90 2.11 6.24
CA TYR A 149 13.82 1.54 4.90
C TYR A 149 14.61 2.42 3.92
N ASP A 150 15.12 1.82 2.84
CA ASP A 150 16.06 2.49 1.93
C ASP A 150 15.40 3.18 0.73
N HIS A 151 14.17 2.81 0.37
CA HIS A 151 13.44 3.45 -0.72
C HIS A 151 12.76 4.76 -0.29
N GLY A 152 12.20 5.50 -1.24
CA GLY A 152 11.38 6.68 -0.97
C GLY A 152 10.10 6.33 -0.23
N THR A 153 9.54 7.28 0.51
CA THR A 153 8.22 7.12 1.15
C THR A 153 7.08 7.21 0.14
N GLY A 154 7.35 7.74 -1.06
CA GLY A 154 6.38 7.83 -2.13
C GLY A 154 6.92 8.54 -3.37
N HIS A 155 6.18 8.40 -4.44
CA HIS A 155 6.48 8.95 -5.76
C HIS A 155 5.21 9.45 -6.44
N GLY A 156 5.36 10.31 -7.45
CA GLY A 156 4.25 10.69 -8.30
C GLY A 156 3.71 9.51 -9.11
N VAL A 157 2.43 9.56 -9.42
CA VAL A 157 1.75 8.61 -10.30
C VAL A 157 1.08 9.36 -11.43
N GLY A 158 1.26 8.90 -12.68
CA GLY A 158 0.66 9.53 -13.84
C GLY A 158 -0.82 9.13 -14.03
N HIS A 159 -1.59 9.97 -14.68
CA HIS A 159 -2.94 9.61 -15.07
C HIS A 159 -2.92 8.85 -16.42
N TYR A 160 -3.06 7.54 -16.36
CA TYR A 160 -2.88 6.63 -17.51
C TYR A 160 -1.48 6.80 -18.17
N LEU A 161 -0.47 7.00 -17.30
CA LEU A 161 0.93 7.22 -17.66
C LEU A 161 1.83 6.32 -16.80
N SER A 162 3.06 6.74 -16.52
CA SER A 162 3.98 5.97 -15.68
C SER A 162 3.47 5.84 -14.25
N VAL A 163 3.65 4.66 -13.65
CA VAL A 163 3.41 4.46 -12.22
C VAL A 163 4.42 5.25 -11.40
N HIS A 164 5.68 5.34 -11.82
CA HIS A 164 6.70 6.20 -11.23
C HIS A 164 6.83 7.50 -12.04
N GLU A 165 5.84 8.38 -11.94
CA GLU A 165 5.81 9.61 -12.69
C GLU A 165 6.51 10.76 -11.93
N PHE A 166 7.04 11.72 -12.66
CA PHE A 166 7.68 12.91 -12.15
C PHE A 166 6.72 14.10 -12.24
N PRO A 167 6.97 15.25 -11.53
CA PRO A 167 8.21 15.59 -10.78
C PRO A 167 8.13 15.40 -9.26
N GLN A 168 6.95 15.13 -8.67
CA GLN A 168 6.77 15.05 -7.22
C GLN A 168 7.32 13.74 -6.62
N ARG A 169 7.96 13.82 -5.46
CA ARG A 169 8.50 12.66 -4.73
C ARG A 169 8.57 12.92 -3.25
N MET A 170 8.37 11.87 -2.44
CA MET A 170 8.66 11.85 -1.00
C MET A 170 9.85 10.91 -0.74
N GLN A 171 11.02 11.48 -0.49
CA GLN A 171 12.25 10.71 -0.26
C GLN A 171 13.26 11.51 0.58
N LYS A 172 14.26 10.83 1.17
CA LYS A 172 15.30 11.46 2.02
C LYS A 172 16.03 12.63 1.32
N LEU A 173 16.26 12.51 0.02
CA LEU A 173 16.93 13.57 -0.74
C LEU A 173 15.90 14.60 -1.21
N GLY A 174 16.18 15.88 -0.99
CA GLY A 174 15.33 16.98 -1.37
C GLY A 174 15.34 17.26 -2.88
N THR A 175 14.76 16.36 -3.66
CA THR A 175 14.58 16.51 -5.11
C THR A 175 13.09 16.65 -5.44
N GLY A 176 12.79 17.15 -6.64
CA GLY A 176 11.41 17.32 -7.10
C GLY A 176 10.95 18.77 -7.01
N VAL A 177 9.66 18.95 -6.88
CA VAL A 177 8.96 20.25 -6.81
C VAL A 177 8.15 20.35 -5.53
N GLY A 178 7.72 21.58 -5.18
CA GLY A 178 6.73 21.77 -4.13
C GLY A 178 5.41 21.11 -4.50
N LEU A 179 4.74 20.55 -3.50
CA LEU A 179 3.45 19.88 -3.69
C LEU A 179 2.35 20.91 -3.94
N GLU A 180 1.49 20.63 -4.89
CA GLU A 180 0.37 21.46 -5.33
C GLU A 180 -0.92 20.62 -5.38
N VAL A 181 -2.07 21.29 -5.27
CA VAL A 181 -3.40 20.66 -5.36
C VAL A 181 -3.56 19.89 -6.67
N GLY A 182 -4.10 18.67 -6.59
CA GLY A 182 -4.33 17.79 -7.72
C GLY A 182 -3.14 16.91 -8.08
N MET A 183 -1.97 17.09 -7.47
CA MET A 183 -0.87 16.13 -7.60
C MET A 183 -1.25 14.80 -6.95
N THR A 184 -0.94 13.69 -7.63
CA THR A 184 -1.14 12.33 -7.12
C THR A 184 0.20 11.72 -6.77
N LEU A 185 0.27 11.06 -5.63
CA LEU A 185 1.48 10.39 -5.16
C LEU A 185 1.18 9.23 -4.24
N THR A 186 2.10 8.28 -4.16
CA THR A 186 2.00 7.15 -3.23
C THR A 186 2.47 7.53 -1.83
N VAL A 187 1.97 6.81 -0.82
CA VAL A 187 2.45 6.80 0.56
C VAL A 187 2.73 5.37 0.92
N GLU A 188 4.00 4.94 0.86
CA GLU A 188 4.42 3.54 0.84
C GLU A 188 5.58 3.20 1.81
N PRO A 189 5.58 3.61 3.08
CA PRO A 189 6.63 3.21 4.00
C PRO A 189 6.70 1.68 4.12
N GLY A 190 7.90 1.16 4.38
CA GLY A 190 8.13 -0.27 4.48
C GLY A 190 9.12 -0.66 5.56
N PHE A 191 9.30 -1.95 5.75
CA PHE A 191 10.35 -2.58 6.55
C PHE A 191 10.76 -3.89 5.89
N TYR A 192 12.06 -4.13 5.77
CA TYR A 192 12.60 -5.31 5.10
C TYR A 192 13.71 -5.93 5.92
N ARG A 193 13.63 -7.24 6.09
CA ARG A 193 14.68 -8.05 6.69
C ARG A 193 15.09 -9.11 5.67
N PRO A 194 16.34 -9.05 5.16
CA PRO A 194 16.80 -9.97 4.11
C PRO A 194 16.50 -11.44 4.45
N ASP A 195 16.00 -12.17 3.47
CA ASP A 195 15.66 -13.60 3.53
C ASP A 195 14.60 -14.00 4.57
N GLU A 196 14.01 -13.04 5.30
CA GLU A 196 13.02 -13.33 6.34
C GLU A 196 11.64 -12.75 6.02
N MET A 197 11.56 -11.44 5.73
CA MET A 197 10.26 -10.78 5.51
C MET A 197 10.39 -9.40 4.86
N GLY A 198 9.31 -8.96 4.23
CA GLY A 198 9.06 -7.57 3.85
C GLY A 198 7.66 -7.14 4.26
N ILE A 199 7.52 -5.90 4.67
CA ILE A 199 6.26 -5.27 5.05
C ILE A 199 6.20 -3.92 4.34
N ARG A 200 5.13 -3.66 3.58
CA ARG A 200 4.83 -2.36 2.98
C ARG A 200 3.33 -2.12 3.05
N HIS A 201 2.95 -0.90 3.38
CA HIS A 201 1.58 -0.43 3.33
C HIS A 201 1.54 0.82 2.46
N GLU A 202 0.77 0.76 1.39
CA GLU A 202 0.73 1.82 0.40
C GLU A 202 -0.69 2.19 0.01
N ASN A 203 -0.92 3.49 -0.10
CA ASN A 203 -2.06 4.06 -0.80
C ASN A 203 -1.60 5.09 -1.82
N LEU A 204 -2.27 5.12 -2.96
CA LEU A 204 -2.27 6.29 -3.83
C LEU A 204 -3.11 7.39 -3.18
N CYS A 205 -2.59 8.61 -3.15
CA CYS A 205 -3.23 9.78 -2.54
C CYS A 205 -3.23 10.96 -3.52
N GLU A 206 -4.22 11.85 -3.36
CA GLU A 206 -4.28 13.15 -4.00
C GLU A 206 -3.95 14.25 -3.01
N VAL A 207 -3.21 15.27 -3.45
CA VAL A 207 -2.98 16.50 -2.69
C VAL A 207 -4.21 17.39 -2.81
N VAL A 208 -4.84 17.71 -1.68
CA VAL A 208 -6.09 18.48 -1.62
C VAL A 208 -5.90 19.79 -0.86
N ALA A 209 -6.68 20.83 -1.23
CA ALA A 209 -6.71 22.09 -0.51
C ALA A 209 -7.54 21.97 0.77
N LEU A 210 -6.99 22.44 1.88
CA LEU A 210 -7.67 22.55 3.18
C LEU A 210 -8.09 24.01 3.50
N GLY A 211 -7.77 24.95 2.62
CA GLY A 211 -8.01 26.38 2.78
C GLY A 211 -6.80 27.15 3.32
N ASP A 212 -6.80 28.47 3.14
CA ASP A 212 -5.80 29.42 3.67
C ASP A 212 -4.32 29.05 3.35
N GLY A 213 -4.08 28.42 2.18
CA GLY A 213 -2.72 28.01 1.76
C GLY A 213 -2.22 26.72 2.43
N TRP A 214 -3.13 25.94 3.03
CA TRP A 214 -2.82 24.63 3.61
C TRP A 214 -3.32 23.49 2.73
N LEU A 215 -2.53 22.43 2.69
CA LEU A 215 -2.77 21.22 1.92
C LEU A 215 -2.83 20.00 2.85
N GLY A 216 -3.47 18.95 2.35
CA GLY A 216 -3.50 17.62 2.96
C GLY A 216 -3.46 16.52 1.92
N LEU A 217 -3.52 15.28 2.35
CA LEU A 217 -3.57 14.11 1.49
C LEU A 217 -4.91 13.38 1.66
N GLU A 218 -5.60 13.12 0.55
CA GLU A 218 -6.78 12.23 0.51
C GLU A 218 -6.45 10.92 -0.18
N SER A 219 -6.82 9.80 0.44
CA SER A 219 -6.62 8.48 -0.16
C SER A 219 -7.52 8.29 -1.38
N MET A 220 -6.95 7.81 -2.47
CA MET A 220 -7.65 7.35 -3.67
C MET A 220 -7.81 5.82 -3.70
N ALA A 221 -7.05 5.09 -2.88
CA ALA A 221 -7.11 3.65 -2.72
C ALA A 221 -7.83 3.26 -1.43
N PHE A 222 -8.84 2.38 -1.53
CA PHE A 222 -9.68 1.93 -0.41
C PHE A 222 -9.58 0.41 -0.25
N VAL A 223 -8.36 -0.07 0.03
CA VAL A 223 -8.07 -1.47 0.34
C VAL A 223 -7.88 -1.62 1.85
N PRO A 224 -8.53 -2.58 2.52
CA PRO A 224 -8.41 -2.72 3.97
C PRO A 224 -6.98 -3.06 4.39
N PHE A 225 -6.58 -2.63 5.58
CA PHE A 225 -5.38 -3.14 6.26
C PHE A 225 -5.72 -4.43 7.01
N ASN A 226 -4.79 -5.39 7.04
CA ASN A 226 -5.02 -6.66 7.73
C ASN A 226 -5.11 -6.44 9.25
N ARG A 227 -6.29 -6.69 9.81
CA ARG A 227 -6.58 -6.50 11.22
C ARG A 227 -5.68 -7.34 12.14
N GLN A 228 -5.30 -8.54 11.71
CA GLN A 228 -4.45 -9.44 12.51
C GLN A 228 -3.03 -8.88 12.69
N LEU A 229 -2.54 -8.09 11.74
CA LEU A 229 -1.24 -7.43 11.78
C LEU A 229 -1.22 -6.12 12.59
N ILE A 230 -2.36 -5.68 13.13
CA ILE A 230 -2.43 -4.44 13.92
C ILE A 230 -2.39 -4.74 15.41
N ASP A 231 -1.35 -4.25 16.10
CA ASP A 231 -1.31 -4.18 17.54
C ASP A 231 -1.92 -2.86 18.01
N VAL A 232 -3.19 -2.91 18.39
CA VAL A 232 -3.96 -1.73 18.81
C VAL A 232 -3.34 -1.04 20.04
N ALA A 233 -2.60 -1.77 20.88
CA ALA A 233 -1.94 -1.19 22.05
C ALA A 233 -0.80 -0.23 21.67
N MET A 234 -0.21 -0.38 20.49
CA MET A 234 0.82 0.52 19.96
C MET A 234 0.27 1.81 19.36
N LEU A 235 -1.03 1.86 19.04
CA LEU A 235 -1.66 3.01 18.38
C LEU A 235 -2.12 4.05 19.42
N THR A 236 -1.83 5.30 19.16
CA THR A 236 -2.41 6.45 19.88
C THR A 236 -3.91 6.58 19.55
N MET A 237 -4.64 7.36 20.33
CA MET A 237 -6.06 7.63 20.05
C MET A 237 -6.31 8.26 18.67
N PRO A 238 -5.52 9.26 18.19
CA PRO A 238 -5.66 9.78 16.85
C PRO A 238 -5.38 8.74 15.75
N GLU A 239 -4.38 7.89 15.92
CA GLU A 239 -4.07 6.82 14.95
C GLU A 239 -5.19 5.77 14.89
N ARG A 240 -5.79 5.42 16.03
CA ARG A 240 -6.98 4.53 16.06
C ARG A 240 -8.16 5.18 15.34
N ALA A 241 -8.44 6.45 15.63
CA ALA A 241 -9.51 7.16 14.96
C ALA A 241 -9.32 7.22 13.44
N TRP A 242 -8.08 7.42 12.99
CA TRP A 242 -7.75 7.42 11.56
C TRP A 242 -8.01 6.05 10.92
N ILE A 243 -7.53 4.95 11.52
CA ILE A 243 -7.70 3.60 10.95
C ILE A 243 -9.18 3.17 10.95
N ASP A 244 -9.93 3.55 11.99
CA ASP A 244 -11.36 3.27 12.06
C ASP A 244 -12.13 4.03 10.99
N ASP A 245 -11.81 5.32 10.77
CA ASP A 245 -12.40 6.13 9.72
C ASP A 245 -12.02 5.61 8.32
N TYR A 246 -10.76 5.25 8.11
CA TYR A 246 -10.30 4.65 6.86
C TYR A 246 -11.09 3.37 6.52
N HIS A 247 -11.25 2.43 7.47
CA HIS A 247 -12.02 1.21 7.25
C HIS A 247 -13.52 1.47 7.09
N ARG A 248 -14.06 2.52 7.72
CA ARG A 248 -15.43 2.99 7.45
C ARG A 248 -15.57 3.42 5.99
N GLN A 249 -14.64 4.23 5.48
CA GLN A 249 -14.61 4.66 4.08
C GLN A 249 -14.42 3.47 3.12
N VAL A 250 -13.55 2.51 3.43
CA VAL A 250 -13.42 1.26 2.66
C VAL A 250 -14.79 0.60 2.52
N ARG A 251 -15.50 0.40 3.63
CA ARG A 251 -16.83 -0.22 3.60
C ARG A 251 -17.83 0.58 2.78
N GLU A 252 -17.94 1.88 3.00
CA GLU A 252 -18.90 2.75 2.32
C GLU A 252 -18.67 2.84 0.80
N ARG A 253 -17.40 2.92 0.39
CA ARG A 253 -17.03 3.12 -1.03
C ARG A 253 -16.90 1.83 -1.82
N VAL A 254 -16.50 0.72 -1.18
CA VAL A 254 -16.21 -0.53 -1.89
C VAL A 254 -17.37 -1.51 -1.84
N SER A 255 -18.13 -1.61 -0.73
CA SER A 255 -19.25 -2.55 -0.64
C SER A 255 -20.27 -2.44 -1.78
N PRO A 256 -20.66 -1.22 -2.25
CA PRO A 256 -21.58 -1.12 -3.40
C PRO A 256 -21.04 -1.67 -4.72
N LEU A 257 -19.74 -1.94 -4.80
CA LEU A 257 -19.05 -2.42 -6.01
C LEU A 257 -18.78 -3.94 -5.98
N LEU A 258 -19.15 -4.62 -4.91
CA LEU A 258 -18.87 -6.06 -4.75
C LEU A 258 -20.00 -6.97 -5.25
N GLY A 259 -21.18 -6.45 -5.56
CA GLY A 259 -22.34 -7.20 -6.06
C GLY A 259 -23.31 -7.60 -4.97
#